data_6f91e98886b5f1e7a36af8ce3f34d5e9
#
_entry.id   6f91e98886b5f1e7a36af8ce3f34d5e9
#
_cell.length_a   1.000
_cell.length_b   1.000
_cell.length_c   1.000
_cell.angle_alpha   90.00
_cell.angle_beta   90.00
_cell.angle_gamma   90.00
#
_symmetry.space_group_name_H-M   'P 1'
#
loop_
_entity.id
_entity.type
_entity.pdbx_description
1 polymer ?
#
loop_
_entity_poly.entity_id
_entity_poly.type
_entity_poly.pdbx_seq_one_letter_code
_entity_poly.pdbx_strand_id
1 'polypeptide(L)'
;FDAAVLTEVIEHVDPPRLAALEDAVFGHAAPAAVLVTTPNSEYNVHYELEGLRHDDHRFEWTRDEFAAWTHKISELYGYAVRLHGIGEHDPETGSPTQFAIFTREVSA
;
A
#
# COMPACT_ATOMS: atom_id res chain seq x y z
N PHE A 1 -6.06 -5.26 18.64
CA PHE A 1 -6.80 -5.03 17.39
C PHE A 1 -6.74 -6.26 16.50
N ASP A 2 -7.86 -6.65 15.89
CA ASP A 2 -7.92 -7.80 14.98
C ASP A 2 -7.48 -7.41 13.57
N ALA A 3 -7.83 -6.21 13.11
CA ALA A 3 -7.49 -5.72 11.78
C ALA A 3 -7.37 -4.20 11.75
N ALA A 4 -6.59 -3.70 10.80
CA ALA A 4 -6.50 -2.29 10.47
C ALA A 4 -6.69 -2.13 8.97
N VAL A 5 -7.30 -1.03 8.55
CA VAL A 5 -7.54 -0.73 7.13
C VAL A 5 -7.00 0.66 6.81
N LEU A 6 -6.10 0.71 5.82
CA LEU A 6 -5.53 1.95 5.30
C LEU A 6 -5.94 2.11 3.84
N THR A 7 -7.15 2.60 3.63
CA THR A 7 -7.71 2.78 2.28
C THR A 7 -7.38 4.18 1.79
N GLU A 8 -6.52 4.27 0.77
CA GLU A 8 -6.11 5.53 0.16
C GLU A 8 -5.55 6.51 1.21
N VAL A 9 -4.64 6.03 2.08
CA VAL A 9 -4.05 6.80 3.18
C VAL A 9 -2.58 7.11 2.93
N ILE A 10 -1.77 6.09 2.57
CA ILE A 10 -0.31 6.25 2.54
C ILE A 10 0.17 7.30 1.55
N GLU A 11 -0.52 7.47 0.42
CA GLU A 11 -0.15 8.46 -0.60
C GLU A 11 -0.35 9.90 -0.14
N HIS A 12 -1.11 10.13 0.93
CA HIS A 12 -1.32 11.45 1.53
C HIS A 12 -0.29 11.77 2.62
N VAL A 13 0.58 10.81 2.95
CA VAL A 13 1.59 10.98 4.00
C VAL A 13 2.90 11.40 3.35
N ASP A 14 3.54 12.44 3.89
CA ASP A 14 4.87 12.84 3.42
C ASP A 14 5.84 11.67 3.63
N PRO A 15 6.67 11.32 2.63
CA PRO A 15 7.56 10.16 2.74
C PRO A 15 8.38 10.08 4.02
N PRO A 16 8.94 11.19 4.56
CA PRO A 16 9.66 11.11 5.84
C PRO A 16 8.80 10.71 7.04
N ARG A 17 7.48 10.89 6.96
CA ARG A 17 6.54 10.53 8.03
C ARG A 17 5.97 9.12 7.87
N LEU A 18 6.18 8.51 6.71
CA LEU A 18 5.64 7.19 6.43
C LEU A 18 6.20 6.15 7.41
N ALA A 19 7.46 6.26 7.77
CA ALA A 19 8.09 5.36 8.75
C ALA A 19 7.39 5.39 10.11
N ALA A 20 6.94 6.55 10.56
CA ALA A 20 6.19 6.68 11.82
C ALA A 20 4.82 5.99 11.72
N LEU A 21 4.14 6.13 10.59
CA LEU A 21 2.87 5.44 10.34
C LEU A 21 3.07 3.92 10.32
N GLU A 22 4.11 3.46 9.63
CA GLU A 22 4.46 2.03 9.56
C GLU A 22 4.67 1.46 10.97
N ASP A 23 5.46 2.14 11.78
CA ASP A 23 5.76 1.71 13.14
C ASP A 23 4.51 1.70 14.04
N ALA A 24 3.66 2.71 13.91
CA ALA A 24 2.42 2.79 14.69
C ALA A 24 1.46 1.64 14.36
N VAL A 25 1.30 1.32 13.07
CA VAL A 25 0.34 0.31 12.59
C VAL A 25 0.91 -1.10 12.75
N PHE A 26 2.08 -1.35 12.18
CA PHE A 26 2.64 -2.71 12.12
C PHE A 26 3.47 -3.06 13.35
N GLY A 27 4.11 -2.09 13.96
CA GLY A 27 4.95 -2.31 15.12
C GLY A 27 4.21 -2.19 16.44
N HIS A 28 3.45 -1.13 16.62
CA HIS A 28 2.80 -0.83 17.92
C HIS A 28 1.41 -1.46 18.03
N ALA A 29 0.49 -1.12 17.15
CA ALA A 29 -0.85 -1.72 17.15
C ALA A 29 -0.79 -3.21 16.78
N ALA A 30 0.02 -3.53 15.81
CA ALA A 30 0.34 -4.90 15.37
C ALA A 30 -0.89 -5.83 15.28
N PRO A 31 -1.94 -5.44 14.52
CA PRO A 31 -3.12 -6.29 14.40
C PRO A 31 -2.83 -7.57 13.63
N ALA A 32 -3.72 -8.54 13.70
CA ALA A 32 -3.57 -9.81 12.97
C ALA A 32 -3.60 -9.63 11.46
N ALA A 33 -4.32 -8.61 10.97
CA ALA A 33 -4.40 -8.30 9.55
C ALA A 33 -4.34 -6.79 9.32
N VAL A 34 -3.70 -6.39 8.21
CA VAL A 34 -3.69 -5.00 7.75
C VAL A 34 -4.00 -5.00 6.26
N LEU A 35 -4.96 -4.18 5.87
CA LEU A 35 -5.35 -4.00 4.48
C LEU A 35 -4.93 -2.61 4.03
N VAL A 36 -4.18 -2.52 2.94
CA VAL A 36 -3.68 -1.26 2.40
C VAL A 36 -4.06 -1.13 0.94
N THR A 37 -4.67 -0.01 0.56
CA THR A 37 -4.87 0.32 -0.84
C THR A 37 -4.21 1.63 -1.17
N THR A 38 -3.67 1.75 -2.38
CA THR A 38 -3.04 2.97 -2.87
C THR A 38 -3.11 3.00 -4.40
N PRO A 39 -3.09 4.19 -5.02
CA PRO A 39 -3.12 4.25 -6.49
C PRO A 39 -1.91 3.61 -7.13
N ASN A 40 -2.14 2.98 -8.29
CA ASN A 40 -1.08 2.49 -9.16
C ASN A 40 -0.71 3.59 -10.16
N SER A 41 0.47 4.17 -10.01
CA SER A 41 0.90 5.28 -10.86
C SER A 41 1.05 4.89 -12.33
N GLU A 42 1.34 3.62 -12.61
CA GLU A 42 1.46 3.14 -13.99
C GLU A 42 0.13 3.22 -14.74
N TYR A 43 -0.99 3.07 -14.03
CA TYR A 43 -2.32 3.17 -14.63
C TYR A 43 -2.70 4.61 -15.00
N ASN A 44 -1.97 5.61 -14.50
CA ASN A 44 -2.27 7.02 -14.74
C ASN A 44 -2.23 7.40 -16.23
N VAL A 45 -1.53 6.63 -17.07
CA VAL A 45 -1.51 6.85 -18.52
C VAL A 45 -2.91 6.75 -19.13
N HIS A 46 -3.81 5.97 -18.53
CA HIS A 46 -5.19 5.82 -18.98
C HIS A 46 -6.06 7.04 -18.67
N TYR A 47 -5.59 7.91 -17.76
CA TYR A 47 -6.27 9.15 -17.39
C TYR A 47 -5.68 10.37 -18.09
N GLU A 48 -4.67 10.17 -18.93
CA GLU A 48 -3.94 11.23 -19.63
C GLU A 48 -3.37 12.27 -18.67
N LEU A 49 -2.93 11.81 -17.49
CA LEU A 49 -2.39 12.69 -16.45
C LEU A 49 -0.88 12.88 -16.60
N GLU A 50 -0.44 14.12 -16.36
CA GLU A 50 0.97 14.44 -16.17
C GLU A 50 1.20 14.61 -14.66
N GLY A 51 1.80 13.60 -14.02
CA GLY A 51 2.05 13.62 -12.59
C GLY A 51 1.01 12.87 -11.76
N LEU A 52 0.70 13.36 -10.58
CA LEU A 52 -0.15 12.68 -9.61
C LEU A 52 -1.63 12.84 -9.93
N ARG A 53 -2.46 11.85 -9.53
CA ARG A 53 -3.92 11.88 -9.73
C ARG A 53 -4.60 13.01 -8.99
N HIS A 54 -4.07 13.38 -7.81
CA HIS A 54 -4.61 14.44 -6.98
C HIS A 54 -3.48 15.30 -6.44
N ASP A 55 -3.75 16.59 -6.28
CA ASP A 55 -2.75 17.54 -5.78
C ASP A 55 -2.35 17.28 -4.32
N ASP A 56 -3.23 16.65 -3.54
CA ASP A 56 -2.97 16.31 -2.14
C ASP A 56 -2.24 14.98 -1.95
N HIS A 57 -1.99 14.24 -3.04
CA HIS A 57 -1.12 13.07 -2.98
C HIS A 57 0.34 13.52 -2.86
N ARG A 58 1.07 12.90 -1.95
CA ARG A 58 2.50 13.19 -1.75
C ARG A 58 3.38 12.30 -2.62
N PHE A 59 2.86 11.14 -3.02
CA PHE A 59 3.50 10.22 -3.95
C PHE A 59 2.44 9.27 -4.51
N GLU A 60 2.77 8.63 -5.63
CA GLU A 60 1.99 7.51 -6.16
C GLU A 60 3.00 6.50 -6.67
N TRP A 61 2.90 5.27 -6.19
CA TRP A 61 3.90 4.25 -6.49
C TRP A 61 3.55 3.42 -7.72
N THR A 62 4.59 2.99 -8.44
CA THR A 62 4.48 1.92 -9.41
C THR A 62 4.24 0.60 -8.67
N ARG A 63 3.88 -0.45 -9.43
CA ARG A 63 3.70 -1.78 -8.85
C ARG A 63 4.98 -2.29 -8.18
N ASP A 64 6.14 -2.06 -8.80
CA ASP A 64 7.42 -2.49 -8.24
C ASP A 64 7.77 -1.73 -6.95
N GLU A 65 7.49 -0.43 -6.91
CA GLU A 65 7.71 0.38 -5.72
C GLU A 65 6.81 -0.06 -4.57
N PHE A 66 5.54 -0.33 -4.85
CA PHE A 66 4.61 -0.80 -3.84
C PHE A 66 5.00 -2.19 -3.34
N ALA A 67 5.36 -3.10 -4.25
CA ALA A 67 5.82 -4.44 -3.89
C ALA A 67 7.07 -4.39 -3.01
N ALA A 68 8.03 -3.51 -3.32
CA ALA A 68 9.23 -3.33 -2.52
C ALA A 68 8.91 -2.84 -1.11
N TRP A 69 7.99 -1.89 -0.99
CA TRP A 69 7.54 -1.39 0.31
C TRP A 69 6.86 -2.48 1.14
N THR A 70 5.94 -3.24 0.53
CA THR A 70 5.24 -4.32 1.23
C THR A 70 6.20 -5.40 1.69
N HIS A 71 7.22 -5.71 0.88
CA HIS A 71 8.24 -6.69 1.24
C HIS A 71 9.08 -6.22 2.44
N LYS A 72 9.44 -4.94 2.45
CA LYS A 72 10.17 -4.34 3.57
C LYS A 72 9.35 -4.45 4.87
N ILE A 73 8.06 -4.12 4.81
CA ILE A 73 7.16 -4.23 5.96
C ILE A 73 7.06 -5.68 6.44
N SER A 74 6.90 -6.60 5.50
CA SER A 74 6.82 -8.03 5.79
C SER A 74 8.05 -8.51 6.58
N GLU A 75 9.24 -8.13 6.15
CA GLU A 75 10.49 -8.51 6.81
C GLU A 75 10.67 -7.83 8.17
N LEU A 76 10.38 -6.53 8.26
CA LEU A 76 10.60 -5.77 9.48
C LEU A 76 9.64 -6.13 10.61
N TYR A 77 8.40 -6.44 10.28
CA TYR A 77 7.34 -6.59 11.28
C TYR A 77 6.75 -8.01 11.36
N GLY A 78 7.25 -8.94 10.54
CA GLY A 78 6.85 -10.33 10.62
C GLY A 78 5.47 -10.64 10.05
N TYR A 79 5.08 -9.95 8.98
CA TYR A 79 3.83 -10.21 8.28
C TYR A 79 4.06 -10.98 6.99
N ALA A 80 3.12 -11.86 6.63
CA ALA A 80 3.00 -12.37 5.28
C ALA A 80 2.18 -11.37 4.47
N VAL A 81 2.46 -11.22 3.17
CA VAL A 81 1.75 -10.25 2.34
C VAL A 81 1.29 -10.89 1.04
N ARG A 82 0.07 -10.52 0.62
CA ARG A 82 -0.47 -10.84 -0.70
C ARG A 82 -0.82 -9.54 -1.41
N LEU A 83 -0.49 -9.46 -2.69
CA LEU A 83 -0.73 -8.29 -3.51
C LEU A 83 -1.82 -8.58 -4.52
N HIS A 84 -2.74 -7.62 -4.69
CA HIS A 84 -3.83 -7.69 -5.65
C HIS A 84 -4.02 -6.35 -6.33
N GLY A 85 -4.75 -6.35 -7.46
CA GLY A 85 -5.23 -5.13 -8.09
C GLY A 85 -6.72 -4.98 -7.87
N ILE A 86 -7.19 -3.74 -7.84
CA ILE A 86 -8.62 -3.40 -7.76
C ILE A 86 -8.95 -2.56 -8.99
N GLY A 87 -10.04 -2.92 -9.66
CA GLY A 87 -10.48 -2.28 -10.87
C GLY A 87 -10.07 -3.05 -12.11
N GLU A 88 -10.33 -2.47 -13.28
CA GLU A 88 -10.07 -3.12 -14.56
C GLU A 88 -8.58 -3.35 -14.77
N HIS A 89 -8.20 -4.60 -15.03
CA HIS A 89 -6.80 -4.98 -15.23
C HIS A 89 -6.36 -4.74 -16.67
N ASP A 90 -5.29 -3.95 -16.85
CA ASP A 90 -4.62 -3.76 -18.12
C ASP A 90 -3.36 -4.64 -18.15
N PRO A 91 -3.09 -5.40 -19.25
CA PRO A 91 -1.93 -6.29 -19.31
C PRO A 91 -0.57 -5.59 -19.15
N GLU A 92 -0.47 -4.30 -19.51
CA GLU A 92 0.80 -3.57 -19.43
C GLU A 92 0.95 -2.79 -18.14
N THR A 93 -0.12 -2.16 -17.64
CA THR A 93 -0.07 -1.24 -16.52
C THR A 93 -0.66 -1.79 -15.22
N GLY A 94 -1.38 -2.93 -15.28
CA GLY A 94 -2.07 -3.49 -14.13
C GLY A 94 -3.41 -2.79 -13.87
N SER A 95 -3.88 -2.83 -12.64
CA SER A 95 -5.14 -2.22 -12.23
C SER A 95 -4.93 -0.81 -11.70
N PRO A 96 -5.98 0.05 -11.68
CA PRO A 96 -5.83 1.43 -11.20
C PRO A 96 -5.45 1.55 -9.74
N THR A 97 -5.86 0.60 -8.91
CA THR A 97 -5.56 0.61 -7.48
C THR A 97 -4.80 -0.66 -7.09
N GLN A 98 -3.78 -0.49 -6.27
CA GLN A 98 -3.00 -1.58 -5.71
C GLN A 98 -3.53 -1.90 -4.32
N PHE A 99 -3.55 -3.18 -3.98
CA PHE A 99 -4.10 -3.68 -2.73
C PHE A 99 -3.15 -4.69 -2.12
N ALA A 100 -2.82 -4.49 -0.83
CA ALA A 100 -1.99 -5.43 -0.09
C ALA A 100 -2.75 -5.94 1.13
N ILE A 101 -2.67 -7.23 1.36
CA ILE A 101 -3.21 -7.87 2.56
C ILE A 101 -2.02 -8.42 3.34
N PHE A 102 -1.80 -7.83 4.52
CA PHE A 102 -0.77 -8.30 5.45
C PHE A 102 -1.45 -9.14 6.52
N THR A 103 -0.92 -10.32 6.78
CA THR A 103 -1.44 -11.19 7.84
C THR A 103 -0.28 -11.74 8.66
N ARG A 104 -0.53 -11.97 9.93
CA ARG A 104 0.43 -12.66 10.80
C ARG A 104 -0.29 -13.68 11.66
N GLU A 105 0.46 -14.73 12.05
CA GLU A 105 -0.08 -15.70 12.97
C GLU A 105 -0.13 -15.08 14.36
N VAL A 106 -1.29 -15.24 15.00
CA VAL A 106 -1.44 -14.86 16.40
C VAL A 106 -1.13 -16.10 17.21
N SER A 107 -0.09 -16.01 18.02
CA SER A 107 0.27 -17.12 18.92
C SER A 107 -0.88 -17.36 19.90
N ALA A 108 -1.36 -18.57 19.92
CA ALA A 108 -2.40 -18.95 20.84
C ALA A 108 -1.86 -19.02 22.29
#